data_38934d3582698c283cf6635d41fd34ab
#
_entry.id   38934d3582698c283cf6635d41fd34ab
#
_cell.length_a   1.000
_cell.length_b   1.000
_cell.length_c   1.000
_cell.angle_alpha   90.00
_cell.angle_beta   90.00
_cell.angle_gamma   90.00
#
_symmetry.space_group_name_H-M   'P 1'
#
loop_
_entity.id
_entity.type
_entity.pdbx_description
1 polymer ?
#
loop_
_entity_poly.entity_id
_entity_poly.type
_entity_poly.pdbx_seq_one_letter_code
_entity_poly.pdbx_strand_id
1 'polypeptide(L)'
;PDDFKPNGTVIQLWHGTPIKKLFLDSKEPDQNKNIYNYKARKYNKWLKQDYLLTDSESAEGLFETAFPNQHTQMIPYGYPRISYLLHYQNDKNHQKKIKDALNVDRTKPILLYAPTWHATKDSTELMSISPELIEEYHVIFKGHIEDDMTLPEGAIEAPNHIETQDLLLISDVVITDYSSIIFDALTIGKKVCLYTPNHSSYQQERGVYDDVMESLSKVWYTDEDLLHNNLIHHTLTDISKHQLVNRNNTSLKRLTQLMRDIINNK
;
A
#
# COMPACT_ATOMS: atom_id res chain seq x y z
N PRO A 1 0.49 26.74 0.40
CA PRO A 1 -0.43 27.82 0.13
C PRO A 1 -1.51 27.32 -0.83
N ASP A 2 -2.78 27.55 -0.49
CA ASP A 2 -3.92 27.05 -1.25
C ASP A 2 -4.09 27.75 -2.60
N ASP A 3 -3.39 28.88 -2.78
CA ASP A 3 -3.45 29.73 -3.98
C ASP A 3 -2.33 29.49 -5.01
N PHE A 4 -1.48 28.52 -4.76
CA PHE A 4 -0.42 28.21 -5.72
C PHE A 4 -1.02 27.62 -7.01
N LYS A 5 -0.92 28.35 -8.10
CA LYS A 5 -1.23 27.89 -9.46
C LYS A 5 0.10 27.65 -10.18
N PRO A 6 0.47 26.41 -10.45
CA PRO A 6 1.67 26.15 -11.25
C PRO A 6 1.48 26.70 -12.67
N ASN A 7 2.51 27.37 -13.20
CA ASN A 7 2.52 27.85 -14.59
C ASN A 7 2.90 26.74 -15.57
N GLY A 8 2.44 25.53 -15.35
CA GLY A 8 2.81 24.39 -16.16
C GLY A 8 1.87 23.22 -15.97
N THR A 9 2.12 22.16 -16.70
CA THR A 9 1.38 20.91 -16.61
C THR A 9 1.65 20.22 -15.27
N VAL A 10 0.60 19.82 -14.60
CA VAL A 10 0.65 19.15 -13.28
C VAL A 10 0.33 17.66 -13.45
N ILE A 11 1.31 16.82 -13.11
CA ILE A 11 1.16 15.37 -13.09
C ILE A 11 1.10 14.91 -11.65
N GLN A 12 -0.04 14.37 -11.23
CA GLN A 12 -0.21 13.73 -9.92
C GLN A 12 0.23 12.27 -10.01
N LEU A 13 1.32 11.93 -9.34
CA LEU A 13 1.86 10.56 -9.38
C LEU A 13 1.08 9.59 -8.49
N TRP A 14 0.34 10.11 -7.50
CA TRP A 14 -0.33 9.33 -6.49
C TRP A 14 0.64 8.39 -5.72
N HIS A 15 0.08 7.45 -4.94
CA HIS A 15 0.91 6.62 -4.03
C HIS A 15 0.33 5.21 -3.78
N GLY A 16 -0.55 4.71 -4.65
CA GLY A 16 -1.03 3.33 -4.58
C GLY A 16 -2.50 3.18 -4.91
N THR A 17 -2.88 1.99 -5.33
CA THR A 17 -4.28 1.62 -5.56
C THR A 17 -5.06 1.67 -4.25
N PRO A 18 -6.16 2.43 -4.17
CA PRO A 18 -6.85 2.66 -2.91
C PRO A 18 -7.63 1.42 -2.46
N ILE A 19 -7.44 1.02 -1.19
CA ILE A 19 -8.34 0.13 -0.46
C ILE A 19 -9.35 0.97 0.31
N LYS A 20 -8.87 2.00 1.00
CA LYS A 20 -9.66 2.96 1.78
C LYS A 20 -10.44 3.87 0.85
N LYS A 21 -11.70 4.17 1.20
CA LYS A 21 -12.47 5.21 0.51
C LYS A 21 -11.72 6.53 0.55
N LEU A 22 -11.65 7.17 -0.60
CA LEU A 22 -10.90 8.42 -0.79
C LEU A 22 -11.85 9.61 -0.75
N PHE A 23 -11.35 10.73 -0.34
CA PHE A 23 -11.90 12.08 -0.43
C PHE A 23 -13.45 12.18 -0.38
N LEU A 24 -14.18 12.31 -1.52
CA LEU A 24 -15.63 12.43 -1.50
C LEU A 24 -16.36 11.15 -1.09
N ASP A 25 -15.77 10.00 -1.36
CA ASP A 25 -16.33 8.69 -0.98
C ASP A 25 -16.10 8.36 0.49
N SER A 26 -15.11 9.02 1.13
CA SER A 26 -14.77 8.80 2.54
C SER A 26 -15.75 9.50 3.46
N LYS A 27 -16.21 8.80 4.50
CA LYS A 27 -16.82 9.41 5.67
C LYS A 27 -15.70 10.09 6.45
N GLU A 28 -15.79 11.40 6.62
CA GLU A 28 -14.80 12.11 7.44
C GLU A 28 -15.23 12.02 8.90
N PRO A 29 -14.30 11.83 9.86
CA PRO A 29 -14.63 11.82 11.29
C PRO A 29 -15.24 13.16 11.70
N ASP A 30 -16.23 13.14 12.61
CA ASP A 30 -16.94 14.31 13.14
C ASP A 30 -16.02 15.33 13.87
N GLN A 31 -14.78 14.97 14.12
CA GLN A 31 -13.77 15.84 14.71
C GLN A 31 -13.39 17.05 13.83
N ASN A 32 -13.66 17.02 12.54
CA ASN A 32 -13.43 18.15 11.64
C ASN A 32 -14.65 19.09 11.64
N LYS A 33 -14.73 20.00 12.63
CA LYS A 33 -15.79 21.02 12.76
C LYS A 33 -16.03 21.88 11.51
N ASN A 34 -15.25 21.70 10.44
CA ASN A 34 -15.34 22.46 9.19
C ASN A 34 -15.12 21.60 7.93
N ILE A 35 -15.76 20.43 7.91
CA ILE A 35 -15.62 19.42 6.86
C ILE A 35 -15.88 19.98 5.43
N TYR A 36 -16.86 20.86 5.30
CA TYR A 36 -17.18 21.47 4.00
C TYR A 36 -16.02 22.31 3.46
N ASN A 37 -15.40 23.13 4.31
CA ASN A 37 -14.24 23.94 3.92
C ASN A 37 -13.01 23.10 3.62
N TYR A 38 -12.82 21.99 4.32
CA TYR A 38 -11.72 21.05 4.07
C TYR A 38 -11.89 20.32 2.74
N LYS A 39 -13.08 19.74 2.48
CA LYS A 39 -13.39 19.08 1.21
C LYS A 39 -13.33 20.06 0.04
N ALA A 40 -13.89 21.26 0.18
CA ALA A 40 -13.84 22.29 -0.86
C ALA A 40 -12.39 22.72 -1.19
N ARG A 41 -11.54 22.93 -0.18
CA ARG A 41 -10.12 23.28 -0.39
C ARG A 41 -9.36 22.14 -1.07
N LYS A 42 -9.56 20.89 -0.66
CA LYS A 42 -8.97 19.72 -1.32
C LYS A 42 -9.44 19.60 -2.76
N TYR A 43 -10.73 19.79 -3.00
CA TYR A 43 -11.29 19.73 -4.35
C TYR A 43 -10.68 20.80 -5.26
N ASN A 44 -10.55 22.05 -4.78
CA ASN A 44 -9.91 23.12 -5.55
C ASN A 44 -8.43 22.83 -5.89
N LYS A 45 -7.70 22.14 -5.01
CA LYS A 45 -6.35 21.66 -5.31
C LYS A 45 -6.37 20.56 -6.37
N TRP A 46 -7.35 19.67 -6.29
CA TRP A 46 -7.52 18.59 -7.25
C TRP A 46 -7.81 19.10 -8.66
N LEU A 47 -8.64 20.12 -8.81
CA LEU A 47 -8.96 20.74 -10.10
C LEU A 47 -7.75 21.29 -10.87
N LYS A 48 -6.60 21.44 -10.22
CA LYS A 48 -5.35 21.94 -10.83
C LYS A 48 -4.47 20.82 -11.42
N GLN A 49 -4.92 19.58 -11.38
CA GLN A 49 -4.19 18.43 -11.90
C GLN A 49 -4.57 18.20 -13.36
N ASP A 50 -3.60 18.13 -14.25
CA ASP A 50 -3.84 17.81 -15.66
C ASP A 50 -3.84 16.29 -15.88
N TYR A 51 -2.96 15.58 -15.19
CA TYR A 51 -2.82 14.14 -15.26
C TYR A 51 -2.82 13.49 -13.86
N LEU A 52 -3.49 12.34 -13.74
CA LEU A 52 -3.43 11.46 -12.58
C LEU A 52 -2.90 10.09 -13.00
N LEU A 53 -1.80 9.67 -12.38
CA LEU A 53 -1.25 8.34 -12.58
C LEU A 53 -2.09 7.32 -11.79
N THR A 54 -2.56 6.29 -12.48
CA THR A 54 -3.27 5.15 -11.89
C THR A 54 -2.49 3.86 -12.13
N ASP A 55 -2.76 2.83 -11.35
CA ASP A 55 -2.08 1.54 -11.52
C ASP A 55 -2.55 0.81 -12.77
N SER A 56 -3.86 0.83 -13.03
CA SER A 56 -4.51 0.17 -14.15
C SER A 56 -5.85 0.85 -14.48
N GLU A 57 -6.41 0.54 -15.64
CA GLU A 57 -7.76 0.97 -16.01
C GLU A 57 -8.81 0.51 -14.97
N SER A 58 -8.64 -0.70 -14.41
CA SER A 58 -9.53 -1.20 -13.35
C SER A 58 -9.49 -0.37 -12.07
N ALA A 59 -8.41 0.36 -11.81
CA ALA A 59 -8.29 1.24 -10.66
C ALA A 59 -8.88 2.64 -10.90
N GLU A 60 -9.11 3.04 -12.15
CA GLU A 60 -9.58 4.40 -12.49
C GLU A 60 -10.93 4.72 -11.86
N GLY A 61 -11.88 3.77 -11.88
CA GLY A 61 -13.20 3.94 -11.29
C GLY A 61 -13.19 4.32 -9.81
N LEU A 62 -12.16 3.87 -9.06
CA LEU A 62 -11.99 4.24 -7.65
C LEU A 62 -11.60 5.72 -7.46
N PHE A 63 -11.03 6.34 -8.48
CA PHE A 63 -10.67 7.75 -8.45
C PHE A 63 -11.76 8.64 -9.01
N GLU A 64 -12.57 8.16 -9.96
CA GLU A 64 -13.63 8.93 -10.61
C GLU A 64 -14.70 9.39 -9.62
N THR A 65 -15.13 8.52 -8.71
CA THR A 65 -16.12 8.85 -7.69
C THR A 65 -15.54 9.72 -6.58
N ALA A 66 -14.31 9.44 -6.17
CA ALA A 66 -13.63 10.18 -5.11
C ALA A 66 -13.23 11.60 -5.53
N PHE A 67 -12.80 11.75 -6.77
CA PHE A 67 -12.26 13.00 -7.33
C PHE A 67 -12.88 13.34 -8.70
N PRO A 68 -14.19 13.57 -8.78
CA PRO A 68 -14.84 13.86 -10.05
C PRO A 68 -14.28 15.14 -10.66
N ASN A 69 -13.55 15.00 -11.76
CA ASN A 69 -12.97 16.12 -12.49
C ASN A 69 -12.82 15.78 -13.97
N GLN A 70 -13.56 16.48 -14.80
CA GLN A 70 -13.55 16.28 -16.26
C GLN A 70 -12.26 16.76 -16.94
N HIS A 71 -11.42 17.54 -16.26
CA HIS A 71 -10.19 18.10 -16.81
C HIS A 71 -8.96 17.21 -16.53
N THR A 72 -8.99 16.41 -15.47
CA THR A 72 -7.86 15.52 -15.15
C THR A 72 -7.93 14.27 -16.00
N GLN A 73 -6.93 14.05 -16.83
CA GLN A 73 -6.77 12.81 -17.58
C GLN A 73 -6.15 11.73 -16.69
N MET A 74 -6.84 10.62 -16.48
CA MET A 74 -6.26 9.45 -15.83
C MET A 74 -5.36 8.71 -16.82
N ILE A 75 -4.20 8.25 -16.34
CA ILE A 75 -3.19 7.57 -17.16
C ILE A 75 -2.77 6.27 -16.47
N PRO A 76 -3.23 5.11 -16.96
CA PRO A 76 -2.99 3.80 -16.34
C PRO A 76 -1.59 3.26 -16.68
N TYR A 77 -0.57 4.03 -16.31
CA TYR A 77 0.83 3.66 -16.58
C TYR A 77 1.44 2.79 -15.49
N GLY A 78 0.76 2.65 -14.35
CA GLY A 78 1.35 2.08 -13.15
C GLY A 78 2.28 3.06 -12.43
N TYR A 79 2.68 2.71 -11.22
CA TYR A 79 3.53 3.57 -10.40
C TYR A 79 5.02 3.30 -10.67
N PRO A 80 5.89 4.33 -10.71
CA PRO A 80 7.33 4.15 -10.97
C PRO A 80 8.02 3.14 -10.04
N ARG A 81 7.59 3.04 -8.76
CA ARG A 81 8.14 2.06 -7.81
C ARG A 81 7.89 0.60 -8.23
N ILE A 82 6.85 0.34 -9.01
CA ILE A 82 6.58 -0.99 -9.58
C ILE A 82 7.70 -1.39 -10.55
N SER A 83 8.20 -0.45 -11.34
CA SER A 83 9.35 -0.71 -12.21
C SER A 83 10.60 -1.10 -11.41
N TYR A 84 10.82 -0.50 -10.23
CA TYR A 84 11.89 -0.89 -9.31
C TYR A 84 11.69 -2.34 -8.82
N LEU A 85 10.52 -2.67 -8.31
CA LEU A 85 10.21 -4.01 -7.81
C LEU A 85 10.41 -5.08 -8.89
N LEU A 86 9.86 -4.85 -10.09
CA LEU A 86 9.99 -5.79 -11.22
C LEU A 86 11.44 -5.92 -11.73
N HIS A 87 12.24 -4.86 -11.60
CA HIS A 87 13.66 -4.90 -11.96
C HIS A 87 14.47 -5.77 -10.99
N TYR A 88 14.25 -5.59 -9.68
CA TYR A 88 15.08 -6.25 -8.65
C TYR A 88 14.49 -7.57 -8.12
N GLN A 89 13.26 -7.97 -8.51
CA GLN A 89 12.60 -9.17 -7.97
C GLN A 89 13.41 -10.47 -8.13
N ASN A 90 14.28 -10.55 -9.15
CA ASN A 90 15.14 -11.71 -9.41
C ASN A 90 16.63 -11.44 -9.14
N ASP A 91 16.99 -10.25 -8.66
CA ASP A 91 18.38 -9.90 -8.34
C ASP A 91 18.79 -10.47 -6.97
N LYS A 92 19.41 -11.65 -7.00
CA LYS A 92 19.90 -12.35 -5.81
C LYS A 92 20.95 -11.56 -5.03
N ASN A 93 21.77 -10.76 -5.74
CA ASN A 93 22.82 -9.96 -5.10
C ASN A 93 22.22 -8.77 -4.35
N HIS A 94 21.23 -8.11 -4.95
CA HIS A 94 20.51 -7.03 -4.30
C HIS A 94 19.76 -7.55 -3.06
N GLN A 95 18.97 -8.62 -3.20
CA GLN A 95 18.28 -9.25 -2.08
C GLN A 95 19.23 -9.70 -0.96
N LYS A 96 20.41 -10.23 -1.33
CA LYS A 96 21.40 -10.64 -0.34
C LYS A 96 21.89 -9.45 0.50
N LYS A 97 22.17 -8.30 -0.12
CA LYS A 97 22.61 -7.10 0.61
C LYS A 97 21.59 -6.66 1.65
N ILE A 98 20.27 -6.71 1.28
CA ILE A 98 19.20 -6.35 2.19
C ILE A 98 19.13 -7.33 3.36
N LYS A 99 19.19 -8.65 3.08
CA LYS A 99 19.19 -9.69 4.12
C LYS A 99 20.38 -9.57 5.05
N ASP A 100 21.58 -9.33 4.51
CA ASP A 100 22.80 -9.14 5.29
C ASP A 100 22.67 -7.91 6.21
N ALA A 101 22.08 -6.81 5.74
CA ALA A 101 21.85 -5.60 6.52
C ALA A 101 20.87 -5.80 7.70
N LEU A 102 19.96 -6.77 7.58
CA LEU A 102 18.98 -7.15 8.61
C LEU A 102 19.44 -8.34 9.47
N ASN A 103 20.62 -8.89 9.22
CA ASN A 103 21.12 -10.13 9.83
C ASN A 103 20.14 -11.32 9.65
N VAL A 104 19.45 -11.38 8.51
CA VAL A 104 18.50 -12.44 8.19
C VAL A 104 19.19 -13.49 7.33
N ASP A 105 19.20 -14.71 7.81
CA ASP A 105 19.74 -15.86 7.08
C ASP A 105 18.71 -16.49 6.11
N ARG A 106 19.00 -17.67 5.60
CA ARG A 106 18.13 -18.41 4.67
C ARG A 106 17.45 -19.62 5.29
N THR A 107 17.46 -19.74 6.59
CA THR A 107 16.95 -20.92 7.30
C THR A 107 15.43 -20.93 7.36
N LYS A 108 14.84 -19.74 7.40
CA LYS A 108 13.38 -19.56 7.53
C LYS A 108 12.85 -18.62 6.44
N PRO A 109 11.57 -18.75 6.05
CA PRO A 109 10.89 -17.74 5.24
C PRO A 109 10.78 -16.40 6.00
N ILE A 110 10.65 -15.31 5.24
CA ILE A 110 10.55 -13.96 5.79
C ILE A 110 9.09 -13.52 5.77
N LEU A 111 8.57 -13.15 6.94
CA LEU A 111 7.27 -12.52 7.12
C LEU A 111 7.49 -11.03 7.38
N LEU A 112 6.99 -10.18 6.48
CA LEU A 112 6.94 -8.74 6.67
C LEU A 112 5.59 -8.35 7.25
N TYR A 113 5.56 -7.81 8.47
CA TYR A 113 4.39 -7.19 9.06
C TYR A 113 4.52 -5.67 8.99
N ALA A 114 3.69 -5.04 8.16
CA ALA A 114 3.74 -3.61 7.84
C ALA A 114 2.35 -2.96 8.02
N PRO A 115 1.88 -2.75 9.27
CA PRO A 115 0.61 -2.08 9.53
C PRO A 115 0.70 -0.60 9.14
N THR A 116 -0.45 0.03 8.80
CA THR A 116 -0.50 1.47 8.57
C THR A 116 -0.60 2.22 9.88
N TRP A 117 -0.05 3.44 9.89
CA TRP A 117 -0.21 4.34 11.03
C TRP A 117 -1.67 4.80 11.19
N HIS A 118 -2.14 4.83 12.43
CA HIS A 118 -3.44 5.35 12.80
C HIS A 118 -3.29 6.48 13.83
N ALA A 119 -3.94 7.61 13.55
CA ALA A 119 -3.85 8.84 14.38
C ALA A 119 -4.49 8.70 15.77
N THR A 120 -5.27 7.67 16.02
CA THR A 120 -5.95 7.42 17.30
C THR A 120 -5.50 6.06 17.84
N LYS A 121 -4.88 6.08 19.04
CA LYS A 121 -4.38 4.87 19.73
C LYS A 121 -5.47 3.84 20.04
N ASP A 122 -6.75 4.22 19.99
CA ASP A 122 -7.88 3.36 20.41
C ASP A 122 -8.44 2.49 19.25
N SER A 123 -7.98 2.66 18.02
CA SER A 123 -8.59 2.00 16.85
C SER A 123 -7.71 0.93 16.20
N THR A 124 -6.51 0.68 16.70
CA THR A 124 -5.56 -0.26 16.08
C THR A 124 -5.21 -1.38 17.03
N GLU A 125 -5.83 -2.53 16.85
CA GLU A 125 -5.30 -3.76 17.42
C GLU A 125 -4.24 -4.29 16.45
N LEU A 126 -2.97 -4.20 16.85
CA LEU A 126 -1.89 -4.81 16.11
C LEU A 126 -1.95 -6.33 16.29
N MET A 127 -1.56 -7.07 15.25
CA MET A 127 -1.39 -8.52 15.32
C MET A 127 -0.30 -8.84 16.34
N SER A 128 -0.56 -9.78 17.23
CA SER A 128 0.47 -10.29 18.14
C SER A 128 1.49 -11.13 17.36
N ILE A 129 2.77 -11.00 17.73
CA ILE A 129 3.83 -11.83 17.17
C ILE A 129 4.11 -12.92 18.18
N SER A 130 3.54 -14.10 17.95
CA SER A 130 3.70 -15.24 18.85
C SER A 130 5.07 -15.91 18.71
N PRO A 131 5.53 -16.64 19.75
CA PRO A 131 6.76 -17.42 19.66
C PRO A 131 6.75 -18.42 18.50
N GLU A 132 5.63 -19.03 18.20
CA GLU A 132 5.47 -19.99 17.10
C GLU A 132 5.71 -19.32 15.74
N LEU A 133 5.26 -18.09 15.55
CA LEU A 133 5.56 -17.32 14.33
C LEU A 133 7.06 -17.03 14.21
N ILE A 134 7.75 -16.75 15.32
CA ILE A 134 9.20 -16.53 15.33
C ILE A 134 9.96 -17.82 15.05
N GLU A 135 9.43 -18.98 15.47
CA GLU A 135 10.02 -20.27 15.14
C GLU A 135 9.91 -20.58 13.64
N GLU A 136 8.80 -20.24 13.01
CA GLU A 136 8.50 -20.53 11.59
C GLU A 136 9.06 -19.47 10.61
N TYR A 137 9.19 -18.21 11.04
CA TYR A 137 9.54 -17.09 10.18
C TYR A 137 10.64 -16.21 10.78
N HIS A 138 11.43 -15.57 9.91
CA HIS A 138 12.06 -14.31 10.26
C HIS A 138 11.01 -13.21 10.19
N VAL A 139 10.50 -12.80 11.34
CA VAL A 139 9.45 -11.76 11.41
C VAL A 139 10.11 -10.40 11.38
N ILE A 140 9.85 -9.63 10.30
CA ILE A 140 10.30 -8.25 10.15
C ILE A 140 9.09 -7.33 10.35
N PHE A 141 9.20 -6.44 11.33
CA PHE A 141 8.20 -5.40 11.59
C PHE A 141 8.63 -4.08 10.97
N LYS A 142 7.73 -3.46 10.21
CA LYS A 142 7.90 -2.10 9.67
C LYS A 142 6.73 -1.24 10.13
N GLY A 143 6.80 -0.74 11.35
CA GLY A 143 5.86 0.22 11.91
C GLY A 143 6.17 1.66 11.49
N HIS A 144 5.32 2.58 11.93
CA HIS A 144 5.57 4.00 11.83
C HIS A 144 6.46 4.45 13.00
N ILE A 145 7.24 5.53 12.82
CA ILE A 145 8.19 6.07 13.83
C ILE A 145 7.50 6.43 15.17
N GLU A 146 6.18 6.64 15.15
CA GLU A 146 5.37 7.01 16.32
C GLU A 146 4.70 5.82 17.03
N ASP A 147 4.94 4.59 16.56
CA ASP A 147 4.35 3.39 17.16
C ASP A 147 5.20 2.92 18.36
N ASP A 148 4.66 3.06 19.59
CA ASP A 148 5.27 2.56 20.84
C ASP A 148 5.05 1.04 21.01
N MET A 149 5.37 0.24 19.99
CA MET A 149 5.23 -1.21 20.06
C MET A 149 6.52 -1.86 20.60
N THR A 150 6.41 -2.59 21.69
CA THR A 150 7.51 -3.45 22.16
C THR A 150 7.48 -4.74 21.38
N LEU A 151 8.46 -4.96 20.52
CA LEU A 151 8.60 -6.20 19.76
C LEU A 151 9.07 -7.35 20.68
N PRO A 152 8.53 -8.58 20.48
CA PRO A 152 9.04 -9.74 21.21
C PRO A 152 10.46 -10.10 20.77
N GLU A 153 11.19 -10.80 21.65
CA GLU A 153 12.51 -11.32 21.33
C GLU A 153 12.48 -12.20 20.07
N GLY A 154 13.40 -11.97 19.16
CA GLY A 154 13.47 -12.68 17.87
C GLY A 154 12.74 -12.01 16.71
N ALA A 155 11.88 -11.03 16.95
CA ALA A 155 11.34 -10.16 15.88
C ALA A 155 12.35 -9.06 15.54
N ILE A 156 12.39 -8.66 14.27
CA ILE A 156 13.34 -7.68 13.73
C ILE A 156 12.59 -6.40 13.40
N GLU A 157 12.97 -5.30 14.04
CA GLU A 157 12.50 -3.99 13.61
C GLU A 157 13.25 -3.54 12.35
N ALA A 158 12.52 -3.21 11.29
CA ALA A 158 13.14 -2.74 10.06
C ALA A 158 13.70 -1.33 10.24
N PRO A 159 15.01 -1.12 10.01
CA PRO A 159 15.62 0.19 10.11
C PRO A 159 14.97 1.20 9.15
N ASN A 160 14.88 2.48 9.55
CA ASN A 160 14.24 3.52 8.76
C ASN A 160 14.88 3.79 7.39
N HIS A 161 16.18 3.47 7.27
CA HIS A 161 16.91 3.65 6.00
C HIS A 161 16.69 2.53 4.99
N ILE A 162 16.03 1.42 5.39
CA ILE A 162 15.63 0.35 4.45
C ILE A 162 14.24 0.66 3.94
N GLU A 163 14.13 0.84 2.63
CA GLU A 163 12.89 1.17 1.97
C GLU A 163 11.90 -0.01 2.00
N THR A 164 10.62 0.31 2.04
CA THR A 164 9.56 -0.71 2.05
C THR A 164 9.63 -1.62 0.84
N GLN A 165 10.01 -1.09 -0.33
CA GLN A 165 10.18 -1.88 -1.56
C GLN A 165 11.29 -2.92 -1.40
N ASP A 166 12.37 -2.60 -0.73
CA ASP A 166 13.46 -3.54 -0.44
C ASP A 166 13.00 -4.67 0.50
N LEU A 167 12.20 -4.34 1.51
CA LEU A 167 11.60 -5.35 2.39
C LEU A 167 10.65 -6.26 1.62
N LEU A 168 9.84 -5.74 0.71
CA LEU A 168 8.98 -6.55 -0.17
C LEU A 168 9.79 -7.52 -1.04
N LEU A 169 10.93 -7.09 -1.58
CA LEU A 169 11.77 -7.94 -2.44
C LEU A 169 12.26 -9.20 -1.71
N ILE A 170 12.56 -9.10 -0.42
CA ILE A 170 13.09 -10.22 0.37
C ILE A 170 12.02 -11.05 1.08
N SER A 171 10.79 -10.52 1.22
CA SER A 171 9.71 -11.19 1.95
C SER A 171 9.12 -12.37 1.16
N ASP A 172 8.61 -13.37 1.87
CA ASP A 172 7.82 -14.48 1.34
C ASP A 172 6.34 -14.26 1.60
N VAL A 173 6.01 -13.68 2.76
CA VAL A 173 4.66 -13.31 3.19
C VAL A 173 4.64 -11.85 3.62
N VAL A 174 3.58 -11.12 3.26
CA VAL A 174 3.37 -9.72 3.66
C VAL A 174 2.03 -9.61 4.36
N ILE A 175 2.05 -9.12 5.59
CA ILE A 175 0.85 -8.81 6.37
C ILE A 175 0.76 -7.29 6.52
N THR A 176 -0.39 -6.76 6.23
CA THR A 176 -0.70 -5.34 6.43
C THR A 176 -2.19 -5.19 6.82
N ASP A 177 -2.66 -3.97 6.93
CA ASP A 177 -4.08 -3.67 7.15
C ASP A 177 -4.73 -3.10 5.86
N TYR A 178 -5.19 -1.86 5.87
CA TYR A 178 -5.81 -1.17 4.74
C TYR A 178 -4.77 -0.48 3.83
N SER A 179 -3.57 -1.01 3.72
CA SER A 179 -2.49 -0.41 2.94
C SER A 179 -2.44 -0.90 1.50
N SER A 180 -2.21 0.02 0.58
CA SER A 180 -1.97 -0.30 -0.84
C SER A 180 -0.69 -1.10 -1.11
N ILE A 181 0.18 -1.27 -0.12
CA ILE A 181 1.39 -2.11 -0.21
C ILE A 181 1.08 -3.56 -0.63
N ILE A 182 -0.13 -4.04 -0.33
CA ILE A 182 -0.60 -5.37 -0.76
C ILE A 182 -0.51 -5.54 -2.27
N PHE A 183 -0.87 -4.52 -3.06
CA PHE A 183 -0.80 -4.59 -4.52
C PHE A 183 0.65 -4.58 -5.02
N ASP A 184 1.54 -3.85 -4.34
CA ASP A 184 2.97 -3.87 -4.63
C ASP A 184 3.56 -5.27 -4.40
N ALA A 185 3.20 -5.91 -3.28
CA ALA A 185 3.60 -7.28 -2.94
C ALA A 185 3.08 -8.31 -3.97
N LEU A 186 1.79 -8.20 -4.32
CA LEU A 186 1.16 -9.06 -5.33
C LEU A 186 1.82 -8.92 -6.71
N THR A 187 2.29 -7.71 -7.05
CA THR A 187 2.98 -7.47 -8.33
C THR A 187 4.19 -8.36 -8.51
N ILE A 188 4.93 -8.63 -7.44
CA ILE A 188 6.12 -9.49 -7.44
C ILE A 188 5.83 -10.91 -6.90
N GLY A 189 4.56 -11.31 -6.86
CA GLY A 189 4.14 -12.67 -6.55
C GLY A 189 4.28 -13.08 -5.10
N LYS A 190 4.26 -12.14 -4.15
CA LYS A 190 4.30 -12.46 -2.72
C LYS A 190 2.95 -12.96 -2.23
N LYS A 191 2.96 -13.84 -1.22
CA LYS A 191 1.76 -14.16 -0.44
C LYS A 191 1.39 -12.96 0.43
N VAL A 192 0.10 -12.66 0.53
CA VAL A 192 -0.37 -11.46 1.23
C VAL A 192 -1.51 -11.80 2.17
N CYS A 193 -1.60 -11.06 3.27
CA CYS A 193 -2.73 -11.07 4.19
C CYS A 193 -3.08 -9.65 4.61
N LEU A 194 -4.38 -9.36 4.67
CA LEU A 194 -4.91 -8.17 5.30
C LEU A 194 -5.43 -8.55 6.69
N TYR A 195 -4.86 -7.98 7.74
CA TYR A 195 -5.32 -8.18 9.11
C TYR A 195 -6.00 -6.91 9.62
N THR A 196 -7.30 -7.00 9.89
CA THR A 196 -8.14 -5.86 10.23
C THR A 196 -9.18 -6.24 11.29
N PRO A 197 -8.76 -6.44 12.56
CA PRO A 197 -9.65 -6.87 13.64
C PRO A 197 -10.78 -5.87 13.90
N ASN A 198 -10.53 -4.58 13.65
CA ASN A 198 -11.46 -3.47 13.81
C ASN A 198 -12.29 -3.14 12.57
N HIS A 199 -12.42 -4.08 11.60
CA HIS A 199 -13.03 -3.81 10.29
C HIS A 199 -14.41 -3.15 10.39
N SER A 200 -15.27 -3.58 11.31
CA SER A 200 -16.63 -3.03 11.44
C SER A 200 -16.65 -1.55 11.84
N SER A 201 -15.82 -1.13 12.80
CA SER A 201 -15.70 0.28 13.19
C SER A 201 -15.04 1.11 12.10
N TYR A 202 -13.99 0.59 11.48
CA TYR A 202 -13.30 1.27 10.38
C TYR A 202 -14.21 1.53 9.18
N GLN A 203 -15.07 0.57 8.82
CA GLN A 203 -16.05 0.72 7.74
C GLN A 203 -17.10 1.80 8.05
N GLN A 204 -17.46 1.99 9.34
CA GLN A 204 -18.38 3.06 9.76
C GLN A 204 -17.71 4.44 9.74
N GLU A 205 -16.47 4.53 10.16
CA GLU A 205 -15.75 5.79 10.31
C GLU A 205 -15.19 6.33 8.99
N ARG A 206 -14.54 5.50 8.20
CA ARG A 206 -13.85 5.91 6.99
C ARG A 206 -14.36 5.23 5.74
N GLY A 207 -14.55 3.94 5.81
CA GLY A 207 -15.02 3.08 4.73
C GLY A 207 -13.89 2.51 3.85
N VAL A 208 -14.21 1.36 3.28
CA VAL A 208 -13.41 0.62 2.30
C VAL A 208 -14.23 0.47 1.04
N TYR A 209 -13.59 0.40 -0.13
CA TYR A 209 -14.31 0.13 -1.38
C TYR A 209 -14.77 -1.34 -1.40
N ASP A 210 -16.07 -1.54 -1.59
CA ASP A 210 -16.71 -2.86 -1.48
C ASP A 210 -16.15 -3.83 -2.53
N ASP A 211 -15.99 -3.40 -3.78
CA ASP A 211 -15.43 -4.21 -4.86
C ASP A 211 -13.98 -4.66 -4.57
N VAL A 212 -13.19 -3.77 -3.95
CA VAL A 212 -11.82 -4.10 -3.53
C VAL A 212 -11.84 -5.11 -2.40
N MET A 213 -12.71 -4.91 -1.40
CA MET A 213 -12.88 -5.83 -0.29
C MET A 213 -13.32 -7.22 -0.76
N GLU A 214 -14.30 -7.30 -1.65
CA GLU A 214 -14.76 -8.56 -2.21
C GLU A 214 -13.64 -9.29 -2.95
N SER A 215 -12.88 -8.56 -3.76
CA SER A 215 -11.77 -9.12 -4.54
C SER A 215 -10.61 -9.65 -3.68
N LEU A 216 -10.42 -9.10 -2.47
CA LEU A 216 -9.39 -9.49 -1.51
C LEU A 216 -9.93 -10.41 -0.40
N SER A 217 -11.20 -10.79 -0.42
CA SER A 217 -11.88 -11.52 0.67
C SER A 217 -11.16 -12.79 1.13
N LYS A 218 -10.51 -13.51 0.21
CA LYS A 218 -9.77 -14.75 0.50
C LYS A 218 -8.48 -14.56 1.32
N VAL A 219 -7.99 -13.34 1.40
CA VAL A 219 -6.75 -12.98 2.14
C VAL A 219 -7.03 -11.93 3.21
N TRP A 220 -8.32 -11.69 3.50
CA TRP A 220 -8.78 -10.70 4.47
C TRP A 220 -9.17 -11.39 5.78
N TYR A 221 -8.50 -11.06 6.86
CA TYR A 221 -8.65 -11.66 8.17
C TYR A 221 -9.08 -10.61 9.20
N THR A 222 -10.11 -10.93 9.96
CA THR A 222 -10.54 -10.19 11.16
C THR A 222 -10.29 -10.99 12.44
N ASP A 223 -9.99 -12.26 12.29
CA ASP A 223 -9.71 -13.22 13.35
C ASP A 223 -8.21 -13.55 13.36
N GLU A 224 -7.54 -13.27 14.48
CA GLU A 224 -6.10 -13.46 14.63
C GLU A 224 -5.69 -14.92 14.70
N ASP A 225 -6.48 -15.74 15.41
CA ASP A 225 -6.19 -17.16 15.57
C ASP A 225 -6.27 -17.89 14.23
N LEU A 226 -7.24 -17.53 13.39
CA LEU A 226 -7.35 -18.07 12.04
C LEU A 226 -6.16 -17.65 11.17
N LEU A 227 -5.73 -16.39 11.25
CA LEU A 227 -4.56 -15.90 10.52
C LEU A 227 -3.29 -16.63 10.97
N HIS A 228 -3.04 -16.72 12.28
CA HIS A 228 -1.90 -17.43 12.85
C HIS A 228 -1.87 -18.89 12.43
N ASN A 229 -3.01 -19.59 12.52
CA ASN A 229 -3.11 -20.98 12.10
C ASN A 229 -2.73 -21.16 10.62
N ASN A 230 -3.21 -20.28 9.74
CA ASN A 230 -2.89 -20.33 8.32
C ASN A 230 -1.42 -19.98 8.02
N LEU A 231 -0.79 -19.12 8.83
CA LEU A 231 0.64 -18.81 8.73
C LEU A 231 1.49 -20.01 9.13
N ILE A 232 1.25 -20.57 10.32
CA ILE A 232 2.04 -21.70 10.88
C ILE A 232 1.89 -22.96 10.00
N HIS A 233 0.72 -23.22 9.47
CA HIS A 233 0.48 -24.39 8.61
C HIS A 233 0.71 -24.12 7.11
N HIS A 234 1.19 -22.92 6.75
CA HIS A 234 1.46 -22.50 5.35
C HIS A 234 0.26 -22.66 4.40
N THR A 235 -0.97 -22.51 4.92
CA THR A 235 -2.24 -22.67 4.17
C THR A 235 -2.80 -21.38 3.58
N LEU A 236 -2.00 -20.31 3.52
CA LEU A 236 -2.39 -19.03 2.95
C LEU A 236 -2.83 -19.15 1.48
N THR A 237 -3.94 -18.51 1.15
CA THR A 237 -4.46 -18.48 -0.22
C THR A 237 -3.55 -17.65 -1.13
N ASP A 238 -3.23 -18.17 -2.30
CA ASP A 238 -2.52 -17.42 -3.34
C ASP A 238 -3.51 -16.66 -4.23
N ILE A 239 -3.43 -15.35 -4.21
CA ILE A 239 -4.19 -14.45 -5.09
C ILE A 239 -3.25 -13.66 -6.03
N SER A 240 -2.09 -14.20 -6.34
CA SER A 240 -1.07 -13.52 -7.14
C SER A 240 -1.57 -13.03 -8.51
N LYS A 241 -2.68 -13.55 -9.05
CA LYS A 241 -3.30 -13.13 -10.32
C LYS A 241 -4.42 -12.08 -10.15
N HIS A 242 -4.31 -11.22 -9.14
CA HIS A 242 -5.32 -10.22 -8.86
C HIS A 242 -5.45 -9.18 -9.99
N GLN A 243 -6.69 -8.80 -10.34
CA GLN A 243 -6.99 -7.90 -11.47
C GLN A 243 -6.52 -6.45 -11.27
N LEU A 244 -6.40 -5.98 -10.01
CA LEU A 244 -5.91 -4.64 -9.70
C LEU A 244 -4.37 -4.53 -9.70
N VAL A 245 -3.66 -5.58 -10.11
CA VAL A 245 -2.20 -5.62 -10.12
C VAL A 245 -1.66 -5.36 -11.51
N ASN A 246 -0.90 -4.28 -11.66
CA ASN A 246 -0.19 -3.97 -12.89
C ASN A 246 1.21 -4.59 -12.87
N ARG A 247 1.47 -5.53 -13.80
CA ARG A 247 2.79 -6.18 -13.96
C ARG A 247 3.58 -5.64 -15.14
N ASN A 248 3.16 -4.51 -15.68
CA ASN A 248 3.84 -3.93 -16.83
C ASN A 248 5.05 -3.10 -16.36
N ASN A 249 6.25 -3.56 -16.69
CA ASN A 249 7.51 -2.86 -16.37
C ASN A 249 7.76 -1.63 -17.27
N THR A 250 6.73 -0.96 -17.74
CA THR A 250 6.86 0.21 -18.63
C THR A 250 6.47 1.53 -17.97
N SER A 251 6.04 1.52 -16.71
CA SER A 251 5.55 2.70 -15.98
C SER A 251 6.51 3.89 -16.08
N LEU A 252 7.75 3.69 -15.71
CA LEU A 252 8.77 4.75 -15.73
C LEU A 252 9.05 5.23 -17.17
N LYS A 253 9.13 4.32 -18.14
CA LYS A 253 9.37 4.66 -19.55
C LYS A 253 8.21 5.50 -20.12
N ARG A 254 6.98 5.06 -19.90
CA ARG A 254 5.77 5.76 -20.37
C ARG A 254 5.63 7.15 -19.74
N LEU A 255 5.86 7.24 -18.42
CA LEU A 255 5.84 8.52 -17.71
C LEU A 255 6.92 9.47 -18.24
N THR A 256 8.15 8.97 -18.45
CA THR A 256 9.25 9.77 -19.02
C THR A 256 8.91 10.26 -20.42
N GLN A 257 8.29 9.42 -21.26
CA GLN A 257 7.87 9.83 -22.60
C GLN A 257 6.79 10.93 -22.53
N LEU A 258 5.76 10.76 -21.71
CA LEU A 258 4.73 11.79 -21.49
C LEU A 258 5.35 13.14 -21.09
N MET A 259 6.30 13.14 -20.16
CA MET A 259 6.98 14.36 -19.71
C MET A 259 7.76 15.04 -20.85
N ARG A 260 8.44 14.24 -21.69
CA ARG A 260 9.14 14.77 -22.89
C ARG A 260 8.17 15.39 -23.88
N ASP A 261 7.05 14.73 -24.14
CA ASP A 261 6.02 15.20 -25.07
C ASP A 261 5.40 16.51 -24.59
N ILE A 262 5.12 16.63 -23.29
CA ILE A 262 4.63 17.87 -22.67
C ILE A 262 5.66 19.03 -22.83
N ILE A 263 6.94 18.74 -22.64
CA ILE A 263 8.01 19.75 -22.74
C ILE A 263 8.19 20.20 -24.20
N ASN A 264 8.16 19.27 -25.15
CA ASN A 264 8.38 19.54 -26.56
C ASN A 264 7.19 20.22 -27.25
N ASN A 265 5.99 20.11 -26.70
CA ASN A 265 4.77 20.74 -27.22
C ASN A 265 4.50 22.14 -26.62
N LYS A 266 5.43 22.69 -25.84
CA LYS A 266 5.45 24.07 -25.35
C LYS A 266 6.35 24.94 -26.22
#